data_8e753f7b180df2d254e057d638e81b26
#
_entry.id   8e753f7b180df2d254e057d638e81b26
#
_cell.length_a   1.000
_cell.length_b   1.000
_cell.length_c   1.000
_cell.angle_alpha   90.00
_cell.angle_beta   90.00
_cell.angle_gamma   90.00
#
_symmetry.space_group_name_H-M   'P 1'
#
loop_
_entity.id
_entity.type
_entity.pdbx_description
1 polymer ?
#
loop_
_entity_poly.entity_id
_entity_poly.type
_entity_poly.pdbx_seq_one_letter_code
_entity_poly.pdbx_strand_id
1 'polypeptide(L)'
;MAKPIVLNDPMFELLRIGDIKKFNDQRDVGTEYNLRGTDLSRIDLRGLNADNLNLSDAYFRQTDLRGIDFRKANLEGASFAAANISGCYFPPELSFDEIGFSLEHGTRVRYKKAA
;
A
#
# COMPACT_ATOMS: atom_id res chain seq x y z
N MET A 1 3.83 -19.98 -4.17
CA MET A 1 3.16 -18.68 -4.14
C MET A 1 3.36 -18.03 -2.77
N ALA A 2 3.79 -16.78 -2.75
CA ALA A 2 3.99 -16.08 -1.48
C ALA A 2 2.65 -15.83 -0.78
N LYS A 3 2.61 -16.03 0.52
CA LYS A 3 1.44 -15.72 1.34
C LYS A 3 1.59 -14.32 1.94
N PRO A 4 0.47 -13.59 2.19
CA PRO A 4 0.55 -12.32 2.90
C PRO A 4 1.19 -12.49 4.26
N ILE A 5 2.01 -11.52 4.64
CA ILE A 5 2.71 -11.53 5.92
C ILE A 5 1.89 -10.74 6.94
N VAL A 6 1.72 -11.33 8.12
CA VAL A 6 1.17 -10.63 9.29
C VAL A 6 2.32 -10.43 10.26
N LEU A 7 2.72 -9.16 10.45
CA LEU A 7 3.85 -8.83 11.31
C LEU A 7 3.41 -8.80 12.78
N ASN A 8 4.26 -9.32 13.65
CA ASN A 8 4.10 -9.14 15.10
C ASN A 8 4.82 -7.84 15.53
N ASP A 9 4.24 -6.72 15.12
CA ASP A 9 4.83 -5.39 15.24
C ASP A 9 3.75 -4.40 15.65
N PRO A 10 3.95 -3.60 16.72
CA PRO A 10 2.94 -2.65 17.18
C PRO A 10 2.52 -1.63 16.12
N MET A 11 3.44 -1.19 15.25
CA MET A 11 3.11 -0.22 14.19
C MET A 11 2.23 -0.85 13.12
N PHE A 12 2.53 -2.10 12.72
CA PHE A 12 1.68 -2.83 11.78
C PHE A 12 0.29 -3.05 12.36
N GLU A 13 0.20 -3.38 13.65
CA GLU A 13 -1.08 -3.58 14.32
C GLU A 13 -1.96 -2.33 14.29
N LEU A 14 -1.38 -1.14 14.40
CA LEU A 14 -2.14 0.11 14.29
C LEU A 14 -2.83 0.22 12.94
N LEU A 15 -2.16 -0.20 11.86
CA LEU A 15 -2.77 -0.22 10.52
C LEU A 15 -3.91 -1.23 10.47
N ARG A 16 -3.70 -2.42 11.02
CA ARG A 16 -4.71 -3.48 10.99
C ARG A 16 -5.98 -3.11 11.75
N ILE A 17 -5.87 -2.41 12.86
CA ILE A 17 -7.04 -1.96 13.63
C ILE A 17 -7.61 -0.64 13.12
N GLY A 18 -6.97 0.00 12.15
CA GLY A 18 -7.46 1.23 11.54
C GLY A 18 -7.12 2.51 12.31
N ASP A 19 -6.20 2.46 13.26
CA ASP A 19 -5.76 3.67 13.98
C ASP A 19 -4.66 4.38 13.19
N ILE A 20 -5.05 4.95 12.07
CA ILE A 20 -4.13 5.54 11.09
C ILE A 20 -3.49 6.81 11.65
N LYS A 21 -4.26 7.61 12.37
CA LYS A 21 -3.71 8.82 12.98
C LYS A 21 -2.56 8.49 13.93
N LYS A 22 -2.73 7.48 14.77
CA LYS A 22 -1.68 7.07 15.70
C LYS A 22 -0.47 6.52 14.99
N PHE A 23 -0.68 5.73 13.91
CA PHE A 23 0.42 5.27 13.08
C PHE A 23 1.21 6.45 12.51
N ASN A 24 0.53 7.43 11.92
CA ASN A 24 1.18 8.60 11.34
C ASN A 24 1.96 9.38 12.41
N ASP A 25 1.38 9.53 13.61
CA ASP A 25 2.00 10.31 14.68
C ASP A 25 3.23 9.63 15.28
N GLN A 26 3.25 8.31 15.30
CA GLN A 26 4.32 7.54 15.95
C GLN A 26 5.46 7.18 15.04
N ARG A 27 5.28 7.22 13.71
CA ARG A 27 6.38 6.88 12.81
C ARG A 27 7.37 8.03 12.70
N ASP A 28 8.64 7.68 12.53
CA ASP A 28 9.69 8.67 12.27
C ASP A 28 9.59 9.16 10.83
N VAL A 29 9.37 10.47 10.65
CA VAL A 29 9.33 11.09 9.34
C VAL A 29 10.70 11.00 8.68
N GLY A 30 10.74 10.52 7.44
CA GLY A 30 11.98 10.38 6.68
C GLY A 30 12.66 9.03 6.84
N THR A 31 12.24 8.21 7.80
CA THR A 31 12.76 6.85 7.93
C THR A 31 11.89 5.91 7.12
N GLU A 32 12.52 5.04 6.32
CA GLU A 32 11.79 4.02 5.59
C GLU A 32 11.22 3.00 6.58
N TYR A 33 9.92 2.73 6.46
CA TYR A 33 9.26 1.69 7.26
C TYR A 33 8.89 0.53 6.33
N ASN A 34 9.35 -0.67 6.67
CA ASN A 34 9.23 -1.83 5.80
C ASN A 34 7.95 -2.62 6.09
N LEU A 35 6.99 -2.51 5.17
CA LEU A 35 5.73 -3.26 5.20
C LEU A 35 5.65 -4.24 4.02
N ARG A 36 6.79 -4.62 3.47
CA ARG A 36 6.85 -5.50 2.30
C ARG A 36 6.08 -6.80 2.53
N GLY A 37 5.23 -7.16 1.57
CA GLY A 37 4.51 -8.42 1.56
C GLY A 37 3.40 -8.54 2.60
N THR A 38 3.11 -7.48 3.35
CA THR A 38 2.15 -7.57 4.46
C THR A 38 0.71 -7.63 3.98
N ASP A 39 -0.13 -8.22 4.81
CA ASP A 39 -1.57 -8.28 4.60
C ASP A 39 -2.23 -7.01 5.13
N LEU A 40 -2.55 -6.10 4.22
CA LEU A 40 -3.29 -4.88 4.50
C LEU A 40 -4.68 -4.92 3.89
N SER A 41 -5.24 -6.13 3.70
CA SER A 41 -6.54 -6.32 3.08
C SER A 41 -7.69 -5.99 4.02
N ARG A 42 -8.81 -5.53 3.43
CA ARG A 42 -10.10 -5.33 4.09
C ARG A 42 -10.06 -4.36 5.27
N ILE A 43 -9.24 -3.33 5.18
CA ILE A 43 -9.14 -2.30 6.22
C ILE A 43 -9.32 -0.92 5.60
N ASP A 44 -9.56 0.06 6.45
CA ASP A 44 -9.66 1.46 6.05
C ASP A 44 -8.33 2.14 6.35
N LEU A 45 -7.58 2.47 5.30
CA LEU A 45 -6.29 3.16 5.42
C LEU A 45 -6.37 4.64 5.06
N ARG A 46 -7.56 5.20 4.92
CA ARG A 46 -7.70 6.62 4.57
C ARG A 46 -6.94 7.49 5.57
N GLY A 47 -6.26 8.50 5.05
CA GLY A 47 -5.44 9.40 5.86
C GLY A 47 -4.02 8.91 6.10
N LEU A 48 -3.66 7.71 5.63
CA LEU A 48 -2.31 7.19 5.81
C LEU A 48 -1.28 8.12 5.16
N ASN A 49 -0.24 8.47 5.92
CA ASN A 49 0.95 9.09 5.36
C ASN A 49 1.84 7.97 4.81
N ALA A 50 1.83 7.81 3.49
CA ALA A 50 2.55 6.73 2.83
C ALA A 50 3.99 7.10 2.45
N ASP A 51 4.44 8.31 2.73
CA ASP A 51 5.79 8.74 2.37
C ASP A 51 6.84 7.83 3.01
N ASN A 52 7.77 7.35 2.19
CA ASN A 52 8.87 6.47 2.60
C ASN A 52 8.41 5.11 3.15
N LEU A 53 7.19 4.67 2.85
CA LEU A 53 6.78 3.32 3.18
C LEU A 53 7.21 2.35 2.08
N ASN A 54 7.81 1.23 2.49
CA ASN A 54 8.03 0.10 1.60
C ASN A 54 6.79 -0.78 1.65
N LEU A 55 5.92 -0.64 0.63
CA LEU A 55 4.69 -1.41 0.48
C LEU A 55 4.82 -2.40 -0.69
N SER A 56 6.05 -2.70 -1.09
CA SER A 56 6.29 -3.67 -2.16
C SER A 56 5.69 -5.02 -1.78
N ASP A 57 5.09 -5.69 -2.75
CA ASP A 57 4.43 -6.99 -2.59
C ASP A 57 3.30 -7.01 -1.54
N ALA A 58 2.85 -5.87 -1.03
CA ALA A 58 1.76 -5.80 -0.05
C ALA A 58 0.41 -6.15 -0.70
N TYR A 59 -0.53 -6.58 0.13
CA TYR A 59 -1.87 -6.99 -0.31
C TYR A 59 -2.90 -5.97 0.19
N PHE A 60 -3.58 -5.30 -0.75
CA PHE A 60 -4.62 -4.30 -0.46
C PHE A 60 -6.01 -4.76 -0.90
N ARG A 61 -6.26 -6.06 -0.90
CA ARG A 61 -7.56 -6.58 -1.34
C ARG A 61 -8.71 -5.95 -0.55
N GLN A 62 -9.65 -5.31 -1.25
CA GLN A 62 -10.83 -4.70 -0.67
C GLN A 62 -10.52 -3.64 0.39
N THR A 63 -9.38 -3.00 0.30
CA THR A 63 -8.93 -1.96 1.23
C THR A 63 -9.40 -0.60 0.75
N ASP A 64 -9.81 0.25 1.68
CA ASP A 64 -10.17 1.63 1.37
C ASP A 64 -8.91 2.50 1.42
N LEU A 65 -8.45 2.92 0.22
CA LEU A 65 -7.23 3.70 0.06
C LEU A 65 -7.52 5.15 -0.39
N ARG A 66 -8.78 5.55 -0.39
CA ARG A 66 -9.18 6.84 -1.00
C ARG A 66 -8.35 8.00 -0.50
N GLY A 67 -7.87 8.80 -1.45
CA GLY A 67 -7.16 10.05 -1.19
C GLY A 67 -5.71 9.91 -0.74
N ILE A 68 -5.15 8.69 -0.67
CA ILE A 68 -3.76 8.51 -0.25
C ILE A 68 -2.81 8.91 -1.38
N ASP A 69 -1.75 9.61 -1.01
CA ASP A 69 -0.66 9.95 -1.93
C ASP A 69 0.45 8.90 -1.80
N PHE A 70 0.57 8.03 -2.80
CA PHE A 70 1.59 6.97 -2.84
C PHE A 70 2.83 7.35 -3.65
N ARG A 71 2.96 8.62 -4.08
CA ARG A 71 4.06 9.00 -4.99
C ARG A 71 5.45 8.76 -4.40
N LYS A 72 5.57 8.79 -3.09
CA LYS A 72 6.84 8.57 -2.37
C LYS A 72 6.89 7.24 -1.64
N ALA A 73 6.01 6.31 -2.00
CA ALA A 73 5.99 4.95 -1.48
C ALA A 73 6.50 3.97 -2.53
N ASN A 74 6.98 2.82 -2.10
CA ASN A 74 7.30 1.72 -3.01
C ASN A 74 6.11 0.76 -3.07
N LEU A 75 5.48 0.66 -4.24
CA LEU A 75 4.32 -0.22 -4.48
C LEU A 75 4.65 -1.37 -5.44
N GLU A 76 5.90 -1.56 -5.82
CA GLU A 76 6.28 -2.62 -6.76
C GLU A 76 5.79 -3.98 -6.27
N GLY A 77 5.05 -4.69 -7.11
CA GLY A 77 4.54 -6.02 -6.77
C GLY A 77 3.29 -6.04 -5.88
N ALA A 78 2.77 -4.89 -5.45
CA ALA A 78 1.56 -4.84 -4.63
C ALA A 78 0.34 -5.30 -5.42
N SER A 79 -0.67 -5.83 -4.72
CA SER A 79 -1.94 -6.23 -5.31
C SER A 79 -3.08 -5.36 -4.76
N PHE A 80 -3.91 -4.81 -5.65
CA PHE A 80 -5.01 -3.91 -5.31
C PHE A 80 -6.38 -4.52 -5.61
N ALA A 81 -6.52 -5.84 -5.54
CA ALA A 81 -7.77 -6.52 -5.90
C ALA A 81 -8.97 -5.88 -5.22
N ALA A 82 -9.90 -5.32 -6.00
CA ALA A 82 -11.15 -4.71 -5.50
C ALA A 82 -10.94 -3.59 -4.47
N ALA A 83 -9.75 -2.96 -4.43
CA ALA A 83 -9.49 -1.82 -3.55
C ALA A 83 -10.23 -0.57 -4.05
N ASN A 84 -10.51 0.36 -3.14
CA ASN A 84 -11.04 1.67 -3.51
C ASN A 84 -9.89 2.67 -3.57
N ILE A 85 -9.55 3.13 -4.78
CA ILE A 85 -8.41 4.00 -5.01
C ILE A 85 -8.80 5.42 -5.44
N SER A 86 -10.05 5.81 -5.27
CA SER A 86 -10.52 7.14 -5.69
C SER A 86 -9.66 8.23 -5.06
N GLY A 87 -9.17 9.16 -5.88
CA GLY A 87 -8.36 10.29 -5.41
C GLY A 87 -6.95 9.93 -4.99
N CYS A 88 -6.48 8.71 -5.23
CA CYS A 88 -5.10 8.35 -4.94
C CYS A 88 -4.14 8.93 -5.99
N TYR A 89 -2.92 9.26 -5.54
CA TYR A 89 -1.80 9.52 -6.41
C TYR A 89 -0.85 8.34 -6.35
N PHE A 90 -0.30 7.95 -7.50
CA PHE A 90 0.58 6.79 -7.61
C PHE A 90 1.97 7.21 -8.10
N PRO A 91 3.01 6.42 -7.80
CA PRO A 91 4.34 6.68 -8.35
C PRO A 91 4.29 6.78 -9.87
N PRO A 92 5.07 7.69 -10.50
CA PRO A 92 5.02 7.86 -11.95
C PRO A 92 5.45 6.62 -12.74
N GLU A 93 6.21 5.71 -12.12
CA GLU A 93 6.62 4.45 -12.74
C GLU A 93 5.46 3.46 -12.88
N LEU A 94 4.34 3.70 -12.20
CA LEU A 94 3.20 2.78 -12.19
C LEU A 94 2.12 3.28 -13.15
N SER A 95 1.87 2.50 -14.22
CA SER A 95 0.89 2.89 -15.25
C SER A 95 -0.55 2.62 -14.81
N PHE A 96 -1.50 3.33 -15.41
CA PHE A 96 -2.92 3.09 -15.19
C PHE A 96 -3.33 1.67 -15.59
N ASP A 97 -2.73 1.11 -16.63
CA ASP A 97 -3.03 -0.25 -17.06
C ASP A 97 -2.69 -1.27 -15.97
N GLU A 98 -1.52 -1.15 -15.35
CA GLU A 98 -1.13 -2.04 -14.27
C GLU A 98 -2.06 -1.90 -13.06
N ILE A 99 -2.43 -0.69 -12.71
CA ILE A 99 -3.37 -0.44 -11.62
C ILE A 99 -4.74 -1.04 -11.96
N GLY A 100 -5.24 -0.82 -13.17
CA GLY A 100 -6.52 -1.35 -13.61
C GLY A 100 -6.57 -2.87 -13.60
N PHE A 101 -5.53 -3.53 -14.10
CA PHE A 101 -5.44 -4.99 -14.06
C PHE A 101 -5.44 -5.51 -12.63
N SER A 102 -4.73 -4.84 -11.72
CA SER A 102 -4.68 -5.26 -10.33
C SER A 102 -6.04 -5.12 -9.65
N LEU A 103 -6.74 -4.02 -9.88
CA LEU A 103 -8.08 -3.80 -9.32
C LEU A 103 -9.06 -4.89 -9.75
N GLU A 104 -9.02 -5.26 -11.02
CA GLU A 104 -9.98 -6.19 -11.60
C GLU A 104 -9.59 -7.65 -11.39
N HIS A 105 -8.31 -7.97 -11.49
CA HIS A 105 -7.82 -9.36 -11.51
C HIS A 105 -6.93 -9.72 -10.34
N GLY A 106 -6.57 -8.75 -9.48
CA GLY A 106 -5.68 -9.00 -8.34
C GLY A 106 -4.23 -9.26 -8.74
N THR A 107 -3.85 -8.85 -9.95
CA THR A 107 -2.45 -9.02 -10.38
C THR A 107 -1.52 -8.12 -9.59
N ARG A 108 -0.25 -8.51 -9.48
CA ARG A 108 0.78 -7.70 -8.86
C ARG A 108 1.19 -6.60 -9.84
N VAL A 109 1.20 -5.35 -9.36
CA VAL A 109 1.58 -4.23 -10.22
C VAL A 109 3.08 -4.24 -10.48
N ARG A 110 3.47 -3.86 -11.69
CA ARG A 110 4.86 -3.80 -12.12
C ARG A 110 5.21 -2.37 -12.52
N TYR A 111 6.34 -1.91 -12.04
CA TYR A 111 6.85 -0.59 -12.44
C TYR A 111 7.38 -0.66 -13.87
N LYS A 112 7.26 0.45 -14.60
CA LYS A 112 7.91 0.60 -15.90
C LYS A 112 9.41 0.61 -15.68
N LYS A 113 10.13 -0.12 -16.51
CA LYS A 113 11.58 -0.05 -16.50
C LYS A 113 12.03 1.27 -17.10
N ALA A 114 13.06 1.87 -16.51
CA ALA A 114 13.72 3.01 -17.12
C ALA A 114 14.26 2.61 -18.49
N ALA A 115 14.03 3.46 -19.49
CA ALA A 115 14.53 3.22 -20.82
C ALA A 115 16.04 3.40 -20.90
#